data_4c7591530f2af6774ec1f44413fa0dc5
#
_entry.id   4c7591530f2af6774ec1f44413fa0dc5
#
_cell.length_a   1.000
_cell.length_b   1.000
_cell.length_c   1.000
_cell.angle_alpha   90.00
_cell.angle_beta   90.00
_cell.angle_gamma   90.00
#
_symmetry.space_group_name_H-M   'P 1'
#
loop_
_entity.id
_entity.type
_entity.pdbx_description
1 polymer ?
#
loop_
_entity_poly.entity_id
_entity_poly.type
_entity_poly.pdbx_seq_one_letter_code
_entity_poly.pdbx_strand_id
1 'polypeptide(L)'
;MEIRRFWVRAGVLFLLAGFSIGWAAQPVSDPGNDPIEQTVKAQTTFAVELYRALAGLPVPEKPVENIFYSPYSISSAMAVVFAGARGVTERQFCDALHFWLPQEPFHEAMGRLEKHLKKQASKNDYELTIANALWMDRKTAFAEPFLQQVQGCYSANLERVDFAANPSGAARTINQWVEKQTRERIKNLIPEGTLDTLTRLVVTNAVYFKGKWALPFDPQLTRTEWFTVSTYTIQEDGPKVETRRVQVPMMTRKDNFGYAENDLCQILELPYTGGDLRMVILLPKDPDLIQLEQALTADTLAEWLSRLHRREVEVYLPRFTFTWQSELKPVLIALGLTDGFSMTADFSGITGGKDLFLTNVLHKAFVKVDEEGTEAAAATGAVMKLVSIQAPLPVFRADKPFVFLIQDKPTGTVLFVGRVADPTKEQ
;
A
#
# COMPACT_ATOMS: atom_id res chain seq x y z
N MET A 1 -45.30 -42.80 16.99
CA MET A 1 -44.85 -43.45 15.77
C MET A 1 -43.50 -42.78 15.41
N GLU A 2 -42.43 -43.51 15.70
CA GLU A 2 -41.05 -43.02 15.67
C GLU A 2 -40.53 -42.82 14.25
N ILE A 3 -39.71 -41.79 14.03
CA ILE A 3 -38.73 -41.77 12.95
C ILE A 3 -37.37 -41.42 13.52
N ARG A 4 -36.46 -42.39 13.42
CA ARG A 4 -35.09 -42.46 13.98
C ARG A 4 -34.14 -41.56 13.17
N ARG A 5 -33.26 -40.86 13.89
CA ARG A 5 -32.03 -40.20 13.46
C ARG A 5 -31.01 -41.23 13.00
N PHE A 6 -30.40 -41.00 11.82
CA PHE A 6 -29.16 -41.68 11.42
C PHE A 6 -28.01 -40.65 11.32
N TRP A 7 -27.06 -40.83 12.22
CA TRP A 7 -25.76 -40.19 12.14
C TRP A 7 -24.80 -41.17 11.49
N VAL A 8 -24.17 -40.79 10.37
CA VAL A 8 -23.03 -41.50 9.80
C VAL A 8 -21.77 -40.72 10.16
N ARG A 9 -20.99 -41.25 11.10
CA ARG A 9 -19.61 -40.83 11.37
C ARG A 9 -18.72 -41.56 10.37
N ALA A 10 -18.08 -40.82 9.44
CA ALA A 10 -16.95 -41.33 8.69
C ALA A 10 -15.67 -40.89 9.42
N GLY A 11 -15.07 -41.81 10.16
CA GLY A 11 -13.73 -41.67 10.72
C GLY A 11 -12.71 -41.95 9.64
N VAL A 12 -11.90 -40.95 9.30
CA VAL A 12 -10.71 -41.14 8.46
C VAL A 12 -9.51 -41.28 9.40
N LEU A 13 -8.99 -42.49 9.48
CA LEU A 13 -7.71 -42.80 10.12
C LEU A 13 -6.58 -42.29 9.25
N PHE A 14 -5.85 -41.25 9.70
CA PHE A 14 -4.57 -40.86 9.11
C PHE A 14 -3.46 -41.71 9.73
N LEU A 15 -2.92 -42.67 8.98
CA LEU A 15 -1.66 -43.32 9.25
C LEU A 15 -0.51 -42.32 9.08
N LEU A 16 0.13 -41.92 10.16
CA LEU A 16 1.39 -41.20 10.20
C LEU A 16 2.51 -42.17 9.77
N ALA A 17 2.86 -42.17 8.49
CA ALA A 17 4.15 -42.70 8.03
C ALA A 17 5.14 -41.53 8.01
N GLY A 18 6.05 -41.49 8.96
CA GLY A 18 7.16 -40.56 9.00
C GLY A 18 8.13 -40.79 7.83
N PHE A 19 8.18 -39.85 6.89
CA PHE A 19 9.31 -39.67 6.00
C PHE A 19 9.79 -38.22 6.19
N SER A 20 10.87 -38.10 6.97
CA SER A 20 11.68 -36.87 7.00
C SER A 20 12.50 -36.80 5.70
N ILE A 21 11.90 -36.29 4.64
CA ILE A 21 12.65 -35.82 3.48
C ILE A 21 12.80 -34.31 3.70
N GLY A 22 14.02 -33.88 3.97
CA GLY A 22 14.39 -32.47 3.94
C GLY A 22 14.19 -31.91 2.53
N TRP A 23 13.01 -31.38 2.27
CA TRP A 23 12.74 -30.59 1.10
C TRP A 23 13.08 -29.14 1.43
N ALA A 24 14.28 -28.72 1.04
CA ALA A 24 14.50 -27.34 0.74
C ALA A 24 13.61 -27.05 -0.47
N ALA A 25 12.45 -26.44 -0.24
CA ALA A 25 11.62 -25.91 -1.31
C ALA A 25 12.44 -24.79 -1.96
N GLN A 26 13.12 -25.11 -3.06
CA GLN A 26 13.63 -24.09 -3.95
C GLN A 26 12.42 -23.39 -4.54
N PRO A 27 12.36 -22.06 -4.49
CA PRO A 27 11.34 -21.31 -5.20
C PRO A 27 11.44 -21.71 -6.67
N VAL A 28 10.32 -22.13 -7.26
CA VAL A 28 10.22 -22.44 -8.68
C VAL A 28 10.42 -21.11 -9.42
N SER A 29 11.66 -20.83 -9.83
CA SER A 29 11.93 -19.77 -10.78
C SER A 29 11.36 -20.22 -12.13
N ASP A 30 10.35 -19.51 -12.61
CA ASP A 30 9.89 -19.66 -13.99
C ASP A 30 11.04 -19.20 -14.89
N PRO A 31 11.65 -20.08 -15.71
CA PRO A 31 12.84 -19.73 -16.49
C PRO A 31 12.42 -18.84 -17.67
N GLY A 32 12.45 -17.53 -17.48
CA GLY A 32 12.15 -16.55 -18.51
C GLY A 32 11.76 -15.16 -18.00
N ASN A 33 11.41 -14.99 -16.72
CA ASN A 33 10.99 -13.69 -16.21
C ASN A 33 12.13 -12.91 -15.56
N ASP A 34 12.26 -11.63 -15.91
CA ASP A 34 13.20 -10.72 -15.24
C ASP A 34 12.90 -10.70 -13.73
N PRO A 35 13.90 -10.83 -12.84
CA PRO A 35 13.71 -10.71 -11.39
C PRO A 35 12.97 -9.45 -10.94
N ILE A 36 13.06 -8.34 -11.68
CA ILE A 36 12.27 -7.13 -11.43
C ILE A 36 10.78 -7.40 -11.66
N GLU A 37 10.39 -8.03 -12.77
CA GLU A 37 8.99 -8.34 -13.07
C GLU A 37 8.39 -9.26 -12.01
N GLN A 38 9.13 -10.29 -11.59
CA GLN A 38 8.70 -11.19 -10.50
C GLN A 38 8.53 -10.43 -9.19
N THR A 39 9.47 -9.55 -8.86
CA THR A 39 9.40 -8.71 -7.65
C THR A 39 8.21 -7.76 -7.70
N VAL A 40 7.94 -7.11 -8.82
CA VAL A 40 6.79 -6.20 -9.01
C VAL A 40 5.47 -6.95 -8.91
N LYS A 41 5.38 -8.14 -9.52
CA LYS A 41 4.19 -9.01 -9.40
C LYS A 41 3.93 -9.41 -7.95
N ALA A 42 4.98 -9.83 -7.24
CA ALA A 42 4.93 -10.16 -5.81
C ALA A 42 4.47 -8.97 -4.97
N GLN A 43 5.05 -7.79 -5.19
CA GLN A 43 4.66 -6.56 -4.50
C GLN A 43 3.22 -6.14 -4.81
N THR A 44 2.73 -6.37 -6.03
CA THR A 44 1.33 -6.08 -6.38
C THR A 44 0.38 -7.02 -5.64
N THR A 45 0.74 -8.31 -5.51
CA THR A 45 -0.03 -9.28 -4.72
C THR A 45 -0.08 -8.84 -3.25
N PHE A 46 1.07 -8.54 -2.66
CA PHE A 46 1.13 -8.01 -1.29
C PHE A 46 0.33 -6.71 -1.13
N ALA A 47 0.41 -5.79 -2.11
CA ALA A 47 -0.34 -4.52 -2.06
C ALA A 47 -1.84 -4.77 -1.95
N VAL A 48 -2.39 -5.67 -2.75
CA VAL A 48 -3.82 -5.96 -2.74
C VAL A 48 -4.23 -6.73 -1.48
N GLU A 49 -3.45 -7.70 -1.03
CA GLU A 49 -3.74 -8.45 0.19
C GLU A 49 -3.66 -7.57 1.43
N LEU A 50 -2.65 -6.71 1.52
CA LEU A 50 -2.54 -5.72 2.58
C LEU A 50 -3.74 -4.75 2.56
N TYR A 51 -4.16 -4.28 1.36
CA TYR A 51 -5.36 -3.45 1.23
C TYR A 51 -6.58 -4.15 1.81
N ARG A 52 -6.83 -5.40 1.42
CA ARG A 52 -7.98 -6.19 1.90
C ARG A 52 -7.93 -6.41 3.41
N ALA A 53 -6.75 -6.66 3.95
CA ALA A 53 -6.56 -6.84 5.40
C ALA A 53 -6.78 -5.52 6.18
N LEU A 54 -6.32 -4.38 5.63
CA LEU A 54 -6.53 -3.05 6.22
C LEU A 54 -7.97 -2.54 6.05
N ALA A 55 -8.58 -2.79 4.89
CA ALA A 55 -9.97 -2.44 4.63
C ALA A 55 -10.92 -3.17 5.59
N GLY A 56 -10.55 -4.37 5.98
CA GLY A 56 -11.29 -5.21 6.91
C GLY A 56 -12.63 -5.68 6.33
N LEU A 57 -13.28 -6.59 7.06
CA LEU A 57 -14.71 -6.78 6.88
C LEU A 57 -15.44 -5.56 7.46
N PRO A 58 -16.58 -5.13 6.88
CA PRO A 58 -17.36 -4.04 7.42
C PRO A 58 -17.59 -4.25 8.93
N VAL A 59 -17.05 -3.35 9.76
CA VAL A 59 -17.31 -3.38 11.19
C VAL A 59 -18.67 -2.70 11.40
N PRO A 60 -19.62 -3.36 12.08
CA PRO A 60 -20.93 -2.79 12.36
C PRO A 60 -20.80 -1.42 12.99
N GLU A 61 -21.69 -0.50 12.58
CA GLU A 61 -21.84 0.85 13.15
C GLU A 61 -20.59 1.76 13.00
N LYS A 62 -19.54 1.32 12.28
CA LYS A 62 -18.43 2.17 11.94
C LYS A 62 -18.54 2.70 10.51
N PRO A 63 -18.29 3.99 10.29
CA PRO A 63 -18.17 4.53 8.93
C PRO A 63 -16.98 3.85 8.22
N VAL A 64 -17.09 3.73 6.91
CA VAL A 64 -15.95 3.35 6.08
C VAL A 64 -14.88 4.44 6.21
N GLU A 65 -13.65 4.05 6.54
CA GLU A 65 -12.56 5.00 6.77
C GLU A 65 -11.75 5.21 5.48
N ASN A 66 -11.14 6.40 5.36
CA ASN A 66 -10.12 6.63 4.36
C ASN A 66 -8.89 5.76 4.67
N ILE A 67 -8.24 5.25 3.63
CA ILE A 67 -6.98 4.50 3.73
C ILE A 67 -5.99 5.11 2.74
N PHE A 68 -4.73 5.22 3.14
CA PHE A 68 -3.66 5.60 2.22
C PHE A 68 -2.32 5.07 2.70
N TYR A 69 -1.70 4.19 1.94
CA TYR A 69 -0.41 3.61 2.29
C TYR A 69 0.43 3.34 1.05
N SER A 70 1.73 3.13 1.25
CA SER A 70 2.66 2.75 0.20
C SER A 70 3.09 1.29 0.36
N PRO A 71 2.53 0.36 -0.42
CA PRO A 71 2.95 -1.03 -0.36
C PRO A 71 4.40 -1.21 -0.79
N TYR A 72 4.87 -0.44 -1.79
CA TYR A 72 6.27 -0.44 -2.18
C TYR A 72 7.20 -0.05 -1.02
N SER A 73 6.87 1.03 -0.31
CA SER A 73 7.70 1.52 0.78
C SER A 73 7.70 0.57 1.98
N ILE A 74 6.54 -0.03 2.32
CA ILE A 74 6.43 -1.07 3.35
C ILE A 74 7.26 -2.30 2.95
N SER A 75 7.10 -2.81 1.72
CA SER A 75 7.91 -3.93 1.21
C SER A 75 9.41 -3.62 1.26
N SER A 76 9.82 -2.40 0.89
CA SER A 76 11.24 -1.98 0.94
C SER A 76 11.77 -1.96 2.37
N ALA A 77 11.01 -1.41 3.33
CA ALA A 77 11.40 -1.41 4.74
C ALA A 77 11.49 -2.83 5.32
N MET A 78 10.51 -3.68 5.00
CA MET A 78 10.51 -5.07 5.44
C MET A 78 11.58 -5.92 4.74
N ALA A 79 11.95 -5.59 3.50
CA ALA A 79 13.06 -6.23 2.79
C ALA A 79 14.42 -5.99 3.47
N VAL A 80 14.62 -4.82 4.10
CA VAL A 80 15.80 -4.58 4.94
C VAL A 80 15.86 -5.56 6.11
N VAL A 81 14.75 -5.81 6.77
CA VAL A 81 14.65 -6.79 7.88
C VAL A 81 14.83 -8.22 7.37
N PHE A 82 14.24 -8.53 6.21
CA PHE A 82 14.33 -9.83 5.54
C PHE A 82 15.79 -10.22 5.23
N ALA A 83 16.66 -9.29 4.91
CA ALA A 83 18.09 -9.55 4.69
C ALA A 83 18.74 -10.27 5.89
N GLY A 84 18.23 -10.04 7.10
CA GLY A 84 18.70 -10.70 8.30
C GLY A 84 17.87 -11.89 8.78
N ALA A 85 16.72 -12.15 8.16
CA ALA A 85 15.83 -13.26 8.54
C ALA A 85 16.42 -14.60 8.10
N ARG A 86 16.22 -15.64 8.92
CA ARG A 86 16.65 -17.01 8.65
C ARG A 86 15.57 -18.02 9.03
N GLY A 87 15.64 -19.20 8.44
CA GLY A 87 14.83 -20.36 8.82
C GLY A 87 13.32 -20.16 8.68
N VAL A 88 12.56 -20.36 9.76
CA VAL A 88 11.10 -20.19 9.75
C VAL A 88 10.70 -18.73 9.53
N THR A 89 11.40 -17.81 10.19
CA THR A 89 11.15 -16.36 10.02
C THR A 89 11.32 -15.93 8.58
N GLU A 90 12.38 -16.38 7.90
CA GLU A 90 12.60 -16.10 6.49
C GLU A 90 11.45 -16.62 5.60
N ARG A 91 11.00 -17.87 5.83
CA ARG A 91 9.86 -18.44 5.09
C ARG A 91 8.58 -17.63 5.29
N GLN A 92 8.30 -17.18 6.51
CA GLN A 92 7.12 -16.36 6.78
C GLN A 92 7.18 -14.99 6.08
N PHE A 93 8.38 -14.41 5.90
CA PHE A 93 8.52 -13.23 5.03
C PHE A 93 8.20 -13.55 3.56
N CYS A 94 8.66 -14.70 3.06
CA CYS A 94 8.34 -15.13 1.70
C CYS A 94 6.83 -15.32 1.51
N ASP A 95 6.15 -15.92 2.49
CA ASP A 95 4.72 -16.21 2.40
C ASP A 95 3.88 -14.94 2.59
N ALA A 96 4.15 -14.13 3.63
CA ALA A 96 3.33 -12.99 4.01
C ALA A 96 3.54 -11.74 3.13
N LEU A 97 4.75 -11.53 2.59
CA LEU A 97 5.08 -10.39 1.74
C LEU A 97 5.38 -10.79 0.29
N HIS A 98 5.19 -12.07 -0.04
CA HIS A 98 5.44 -12.62 -1.38
C HIS A 98 6.87 -12.41 -1.89
N PHE A 99 7.88 -12.53 -1.02
CA PHE A 99 9.28 -12.43 -1.43
C PHE A 99 9.73 -13.76 -2.07
N TRP A 100 9.25 -14.02 -3.30
CA TRP A 100 9.36 -15.33 -3.95
C TRP A 100 10.75 -15.66 -4.49
N LEU A 101 11.61 -14.66 -4.67
CA LEU A 101 12.98 -14.89 -5.08
C LEU A 101 13.87 -15.26 -3.88
N PRO A 102 14.96 -16.03 -4.07
CA PRO A 102 16.01 -16.17 -3.07
C PRO A 102 16.54 -14.80 -2.64
N GLN A 103 17.07 -14.68 -1.42
CA GLN A 103 17.45 -13.38 -0.85
C GLN A 103 18.33 -12.54 -1.76
N GLU A 104 19.43 -13.09 -2.29
CA GLU A 104 20.38 -12.33 -3.10
C GLU A 104 19.74 -11.72 -4.36
N PRO A 105 19.13 -12.51 -5.30
CA PRO A 105 18.46 -11.94 -6.47
C PRO A 105 17.26 -11.04 -6.12
N PHE A 106 16.58 -11.30 -4.99
CA PHE A 106 15.51 -10.44 -4.51
C PHE A 106 16.04 -9.05 -4.12
N HIS A 107 17.09 -8.99 -3.30
CA HIS A 107 17.68 -7.72 -2.88
C HIS A 107 18.30 -6.94 -4.04
N GLU A 108 18.91 -7.62 -5.02
CA GLU A 108 19.39 -6.97 -6.24
C GLU A 108 18.23 -6.38 -7.07
N ALA A 109 17.13 -7.12 -7.23
CA ALA A 109 15.95 -6.65 -7.96
C ALA A 109 15.35 -5.42 -7.27
N MET A 110 15.19 -5.45 -5.93
CA MET A 110 14.74 -4.31 -5.13
C MET A 110 15.65 -3.09 -5.28
N GLY A 111 16.97 -3.28 -5.23
CA GLY A 111 17.93 -2.20 -5.42
C GLY A 111 17.90 -1.58 -6.83
N ARG A 112 17.69 -2.40 -7.86
CA ARG A 112 17.51 -1.92 -9.25
C ARG A 112 16.21 -1.13 -9.37
N LEU A 113 15.12 -1.60 -8.77
CA LEU A 113 13.82 -0.93 -8.76
C LEU A 113 13.91 0.41 -8.04
N GLU A 114 14.56 0.48 -6.88
CA GLU A 114 14.76 1.73 -6.15
C GLU A 114 15.56 2.77 -6.98
N LYS A 115 16.64 2.33 -7.64
CA LYS A 115 17.43 3.19 -8.53
C LYS A 115 16.60 3.69 -9.72
N HIS A 116 15.73 2.84 -10.30
CA HIS A 116 14.82 3.22 -11.37
C HIS A 116 13.86 4.33 -10.89
N LEU A 117 13.15 4.12 -9.79
CA LEU A 117 12.18 5.08 -9.24
C LEU A 117 12.82 6.43 -8.89
N LYS A 118 14.01 6.43 -8.30
CA LYS A 118 14.77 7.67 -8.02
C LYS A 118 15.17 8.41 -9.28
N LYS A 119 15.60 7.69 -10.32
CA LYS A 119 15.94 8.28 -11.61
C LYS A 119 14.71 8.91 -12.27
N GLN A 120 13.57 8.24 -12.21
CA GLN A 120 12.31 8.76 -12.75
C GLN A 120 11.84 10.01 -11.98
N ALA A 121 11.91 10.02 -10.66
CA ALA A 121 11.58 11.18 -9.84
C ALA A 121 12.40 12.42 -10.23
N SER A 122 13.71 12.25 -10.39
CA SER A 122 14.59 13.37 -10.79
C SER A 122 14.35 13.88 -12.22
N LYS A 123 13.85 13.03 -13.14
CA LYS A 123 13.61 13.36 -14.53
C LYS A 123 12.27 14.08 -14.75
N ASN A 124 11.24 13.72 -14.01
CA ASN A 124 9.84 14.05 -14.31
C ASN A 124 9.22 15.10 -13.37
N ASP A 125 10.02 15.81 -12.59
CA ASP A 125 9.58 16.89 -11.69
C ASP A 125 8.46 16.45 -10.72
N TYR A 126 8.53 15.20 -10.22
CA TYR A 126 7.72 14.77 -9.09
C TYR A 126 8.62 14.46 -7.88
N GLU A 127 8.06 14.61 -6.70
CA GLU A 127 8.73 14.30 -5.45
C GLU A 127 8.18 12.99 -4.87
N LEU A 128 9.05 12.00 -4.73
CA LEU A 128 8.78 10.78 -3.99
C LEU A 128 9.82 10.68 -2.89
N THR A 129 9.40 10.96 -1.66
CA THR A 129 10.26 10.83 -0.49
C THR A 129 9.84 9.59 0.29
N ILE A 130 10.78 8.67 0.45
CA ILE A 130 10.61 7.46 1.24
C ILE A 130 11.62 7.51 2.38
N ALA A 131 11.13 7.61 3.60
CA ALA A 131 11.93 7.66 4.82
C ALA A 131 11.81 6.31 5.55
N ASN A 132 12.61 5.35 5.11
CA ASN A 132 12.73 4.03 5.72
C ASN A 132 13.89 4.02 6.70
N ALA A 133 13.65 3.57 7.92
CA ALA A 133 14.72 3.35 8.88
C ALA A 133 14.47 2.13 9.78
N LEU A 134 15.55 1.45 10.11
CA LEU A 134 15.61 0.40 11.09
C LEU A 134 16.30 0.94 12.35
N TRP A 135 15.59 0.92 13.45
CA TRP A 135 16.06 1.42 14.75
C TRP A 135 16.32 0.25 15.68
N MET A 136 17.55 0.16 16.19
CA MET A 136 17.97 -0.88 17.12
C MET A 136 18.43 -0.30 18.44
N ASP A 137 18.42 -1.13 19.48
CA ASP A 137 19.01 -0.74 20.77
C ASP A 137 20.51 -0.43 20.62
N ARG A 138 20.97 0.60 21.32
CA ARG A 138 22.35 1.11 21.22
C ARG A 138 23.42 0.05 21.48
N LYS A 139 23.12 -0.94 22.31
CA LYS A 139 24.05 -2.01 22.69
C LYS A 139 24.19 -3.10 21.63
N THR A 140 23.32 -3.13 20.65
CA THR A 140 23.30 -4.16 19.59
C THR A 140 24.20 -3.76 18.45
N ALA A 141 25.06 -4.67 17.98
CA ALA A 141 25.93 -4.46 16.83
C ALA A 141 25.36 -5.15 15.58
N PHE A 142 25.39 -4.47 14.44
CA PHE A 142 25.05 -5.07 13.16
C PHE A 142 26.20 -5.97 12.68
N ALA A 143 25.85 -7.11 12.05
CA ALA A 143 26.80 -7.96 11.36
C ALA A 143 27.29 -7.30 10.05
N GLU A 144 28.55 -7.38 9.75
CA GLU A 144 29.16 -6.75 8.57
C GLU A 144 28.51 -7.19 7.24
N PRO A 145 28.20 -8.48 6.99
CA PRO A 145 27.51 -8.92 5.77
C PRO A 145 26.14 -8.27 5.60
N PHE A 146 25.40 -8.08 6.71
CA PHE A 146 24.10 -7.40 6.70
C PHE A 146 24.25 -5.93 6.29
N LEU A 147 25.20 -5.22 6.87
CA LEU A 147 25.48 -3.82 6.53
C LEU A 147 25.81 -3.66 5.05
N GLN A 148 26.69 -4.50 4.51
CA GLN A 148 27.08 -4.47 3.11
C GLN A 148 25.89 -4.71 2.17
N GLN A 149 25.04 -5.69 2.46
CA GLN A 149 23.85 -6.00 1.66
C GLN A 149 22.86 -4.85 1.68
N VAL A 150 22.54 -4.31 2.87
CA VAL A 150 21.55 -3.22 3.00
C VAL A 150 22.07 -1.94 2.35
N GLN A 151 23.32 -1.56 2.58
CA GLN A 151 23.89 -0.35 1.98
C GLN A 151 24.04 -0.46 0.45
N GLY A 152 24.26 -1.66 -0.08
CA GLY A 152 24.36 -1.89 -1.52
C GLY A 152 23.04 -1.82 -2.28
N CYS A 153 21.95 -2.21 -1.64
CA CYS A 153 20.66 -2.39 -2.28
C CYS A 153 19.61 -1.35 -1.88
N TYR A 154 19.69 -0.77 -0.67
CA TYR A 154 18.65 0.09 -0.12
C TYR A 154 19.20 1.43 0.34
N SER A 155 18.35 2.46 0.27
CA SER A 155 18.62 3.77 0.89
C SER A 155 18.01 3.88 2.28
N ALA A 156 17.92 2.76 2.99
CA ALA A 156 17.40 2.72 4.34
C ALA A 156 18.44 3.17 5.36
N ASN A 157 18.03 3.92 6.36
CA ASN A 157 18.86 4.26 7.49
C ASN A 157 18.87 3.14 8.54
N LEU A 158 20.05 2.82 9.02
CA LEU A 158 20.28 1.89 10.13
C LEU A 158 20.77 2.70 11.32
N GLU A 159 19.92 2.87 12.32
CA GLU A 159 20.14 3.79 13.43
C GLU A 159 20.10 3.07 14.78
N ARG A 160 20.76 3.64 15.78
CA ARG A 160 20.79 3.12 17.14
C ARG A 160 20.29 4.14 18.13
N VAL A 161 19.34 3.72 18.97
CA VAL A 161 18.72 4.53 20.01
C VAL A 161 18.71 3.76 21.33
N ASP A 162 18.54 4.46 22.44
CA ASP A 162 18.50 3.84 23.76
C ASP A 162 17.06 3.56 24.16
N PHE A 163 16.52 2.44 23.70
CA PHE A 163 15.17 2.02 24.08
C PHE A 163 15.08 1.64 25.56
N ALA A 164 16.12 0.95 26.07
CA ALA A 164 16.09 0.40 27.42
C ALA A 164 16.11 1.48 28.51
N ALA A 165 16.94 2.50 28.37
CA ALA A 165 17.07 3.55 29.41
C ALA A 165 16.16 4.76 29.14
N ASN A 166 15.81 5.07 27.89
CA ASN A 166 15.04 6.25 27.54
C ASN A 166 14.10 6.03 26.34
N PRO A 167 13.03 5.24 26.47
CA PRO A 167 12.07 4.98 25.38
C PRO A 167 11.44 6.26 24.82
N SER A 168 11.05 7.19 25.70
CA SER A 168 10.46 8.48 25.28
C SER A 168 11.46 9.36 24.52
N GLY A 169 12.75 9.32 24.89
CA GLY A 169 13.82 10.01 24.17
C GLY A 169 14.06 9.37 22.80
N ALA A 170 14.03 8.04 22.72
CA ALA A 170 14.11 7.30 21.46
C ALA A 170 12.95 7.67 20.52
N ALA A 171 11.70 7.70 21.02
CA ALA A 171 10.54 8.12 20.24
C ALA A 171 10.69 9.55 19.69
N ARG A 172 11.17 10.50 20.51
CA ARG A 172 11.43 11.87 20.05
C ARG A 172 12.51 11.93 18.96
N THR A 173 13.61 11.19 19.12
CA THR A 173 14.69 11.13 18.13
C THR A 173 14.17 10.60 16.80
N ILE A 174 13.39 9.53 16.83
CA ILE A 174 12.77 8.93 15.64
C ILE A 174 11.81 9.91 14.97
N ASN A 175 10.92 10.54 15.74
CA ASN A 175 9.95 11.51 15.22
C ASN A 175 10.65 12.71 14.55
N GLN A 176 11.67 13.28 15.17
CA GLN A 176 12.46 14.38 14.61
C GLN A 176 13.16 13.99 13.32
N TRP A 177 13.70 12.77 13.27
CA TRP A 177 14.31 12.25 12.05
C TRP A 177 13.28 12.12 10.91
N VAL A 178 12.12 11.51 11.17
CA VAL A 178 11.03 11.37 10.18
C VAL A 178 10.56 12.74 9.69
N GLU A 179 10.32 13.68 10.60
CA GLU A 179 9.89 15.04 10.26
C GLU A 179 10.88 15.73 9.31
N LYS A 180 12.18 15.65 9.63
CA LYS A 180 13.23 16.18 8.77
C LYS A 180 13.27 15.49 7.39
N GLN A 181 13.17 14.15 7.33
CA GLN A 181 13.21 13.41 6.07
C GLN A 181 11.99 13.71 5.18
N THR A 182 10.83 13.96 5.78
CA THR A 182 9.58 14.22 5.07
C THR A 182 9.24 15.71 4.92
N ARG A 183 10.23 16.60 5.03
CA ARG A 183 10.07 18.06 4.91
C ARG A 183 8.92 18.59 5.78
N GLU A 184 8.85 18.16 7.03
CA GLU A 184 7.83 18.52 8.02
C GLU A 184 6.39 18.10 7.67
N ARG A 185 6.20 17.27 6.63
CA ARG A 185 4.88 16.78 6.23
C ARG A 185 4.37 15.66 7.14
N ILE A 186 5.27 14.85 7.66
CA ILE A 186 4.89 13.74 8.55
C ILE A 186 5.49 13.99 9.93
N LYS A 187 4.62 14.27 10.91
CA LYS A 187 4.96 14.53 12.31
C LYS A 187 4.39 13.44 13.20
N ASN A 188 5.02 13.21 14.34
CA ASN A 188 4.53 12.29 15.37
C ASN A 188 4.21 10.88 14.82
N LEU A 189 5.16 10.28 14.08
CA LEU A 189 5.01 8.91 13.58
C LEU A 189 4.89 7.90 14.73
N ILE A 190 5.64 8.11 15.81
CA ILE A 190 5.57 7.30 17.03
C ILE A 190 4.80 8.07 18.08
N PRO A 191 3.55 7.67 18.42
CA PRO A 191 2.80 8.24 19.52
C PRO A 191 3.51 8.03 20.86
N GLU A 192 3.23 8.90 21.83
CA GLU A 192 3.76 8.76 23.19
C GLU A 192 3.30 7.44 23.82
N GLY A 193 4.20 6.74 24.50
CA GLY A 193 3.92 5.45 25.14
C GLY A 193 3.96 4.23 24.20
N THR A 194 4.20 4.40 22.90
CA THR A 194 4.31 3.28 21.96
C THR A 194 5.57 2.42 22.21
N LEU A 195 6.67 3.05 22.61
CA LEU A 195 7.94 2.38 22.90
C LEU A 195 8.11 2.19 24.41
N ASP A 196 8.71 1.07 24.77
CA ASP A 196 9.01 0.71 26.16
C ASP A 196 10.44 0.18 26.35
N THR A 197 10.80 -0.22 27.57
CA THR A 197 12.12 -0.75 27.90
C THR A 197 12.39 -2.13 27.29
N LEU A 198 11.37 -2.81 26.80
CA LEU A 198 11.45 -4.13 26.12
C LEU A 198 11.55 -3.98 24.61
N THR A 199 11.40 -2.79 24.07
CA THR A 199 11.56 -2.53 22.63
C THR A 199 12.98 -2.88 22.19
N ARG A 200 13.10 -3.63 21.07
CA ARG A 200 14.39 -4.09 20.52
C ARG A 200 14.65 -3.63 19.11
N LEU A 201 13.63 -3.70 18.27
CA LEU A 201 13.73 -3.41 16.84
C LEU A 201 12.45 -2.73 16.37
N VAL A 202 12.59 -1.51 15.84
CA VAL A 202 11.49 -0.72 15.31
C VAL A 202 11.75 -0.41 13.84
N VAL A 203 10.77 -0.68 13.00
CA VAL A 203 10.77 -0.26 11.60
C VAL A 203 9.89 0.96 11.46
N THR A 204 10.47 2.05 10.94
CA THR A 204 9.70 3.24 10.57
C THR A 204 9.67 3.41 9.07
N ASN A 205 8.48 3.69 8.58
CA ASN A 205 8.19 3.92 7.18
C ASN A 205 7.30 5.15 7.04
N ALA A 206 7.85 6.22 6.49
CA ALA A 206 7.14 7.46 6.25
C ALA A 206 7.30 7.85 4.78
N VAL A 207 6.17 8.13 4.12
CA VAL A 207 6.16 8.36 2.67
C VAL A 207 5.38 9.61 2.33
N TYR A 208 5.99 10.44 1.50
CA TYR A 208 5.41 11.64 0.95
C TYR A 208 5.54 11.62 -0.57
N PHE A 209 4.45 11.94 -1.25
CA PHE A 209 4.40 12.05 -2.70
C PHE A 209 3.81 13.39 -3.14
N LYS A 210 4.43 13.99 -4.16
CA LYS A 210 3.94 15.19 -4.82
C LYS A 210 4.17 15.07 -6.33
N GLY A 211 3.11 15.22 -7.11
CA GLY A 211 3.16 15.12 -8.57
C GLY A 211 2.11 16.00 -9.22
N LYS A 212 2.45 16.66 -10.33
CA LYS A 212 1.51 17.48 -11.11
C LYS A 212 0.78 16.61 -12.12
N TRP A 213 -0.51 16.87 -12.33
CA TRP A 213 -1.24 16.26 -13.44
C TRP A 213 -0.64 16.67 -14.79
N ALA A 214 -0.52 15.72 -15.71
CA ALA A 214 -0.23 16.06 -17.12
C ALA A 214 -1.36 16.87 -17.75
N LEU A 215 -2.58 16.70 -17.23
CA LEU A 215 -3.80 17.39 -17.63
C LEU A 215 -4.46 17.96 -16.37
N PRO A 216 -4.06 19.17 -15.88
CA PRO A 216 -4.61 19.77 -14.66
C PRO A 216 -6.09 20.14 -14.81
N PHE A 217 -6.83 20.13 -13.71
CA PHE A 217 -8.21 20.63 -13.68
C PHE A 217 -8.20 22.16 -13.64
N ASP A 218 -9.28 22.79 -14.14
CA ASP A 218 -9.44 24.25 -14.04
C ASP A 218 -10.10 24.60 -12.69
N PRO A 219 -9.41 25.35 -11.81
CA PRO A 219 -9.98 25.76 -10.52
C PRO A 219 -11.28 26.55 -10.65
N GLN A 220 -11.49 27.26 -11.78
CA GLN A 220 -12.72 28.03 -12.03
C GLN A 220 -13.93 27.14 -12.32
N LEU A 221 -13.70 25.87 -12.68
CA LEU A 221 -14.74 24.89 -12.95
C LEU A 221 -15.07 24.03 -11.72
N THR A 222 -14.29 24.11 -10.65
CA THR A 222 -14.57 23.39 -9.38
C THR A 222 -15.82 23.96 -8.73
N ARG A 223 -16.75 23.10 -8.38
CA ARG A 223 -18.04 23.45 -7.73
C ARG A 223 -18.26 22.64 -6.48
N THR A 224 -19.01 23.19 -5.55
CA THR A 224 -19.48 22.42 -4.37
C THR A 224 -20.56 21.48 -4.81
N GLU A 225 -20.35 20.18 -4.69
CA GLU A 225 -21.27 19.11 -5.06
C GLU A 225 -21.44 18.09 -3.93
N TRP A 226 -22.41 17.21 -4.07
CA TRP A 226 -22.69 16.18 -3.08
C TRP A 226 -21.80 14.95 -3.31
N PHE A 227 -21.24 14.43 -2.24
CA PHE A 227 -20.53 13.14 -2.17
C PHE A 227 -21.26 12.21 -1.21
N THR A 228 -21.48 10.97 -1.61
CA THR A 228 -22.12 9.94 -0.81
C THR A 228 -21.09 9.25 0.09
N VAL A 229 -21.32 9.27 1.39
CA VAL A 229 -20.50 8.55 2.39
C VAL A 229 -21.28 7.33 2.85
N SER A 230 -20.65 6.17 2.86
CA SER A 230 -21.26 4.90 3.28
C SER A 230 -20.87 4.52 4.70
N THR A 231 -21.84 4.00 5.45
CA THR A 231 -21.65 3.41 6.79
C THR A 231 -22.25 2.01 6.75
N TYR A 232 -21.53 1.02 7.27
CA TYR A 232 -22.04 -0.34 7.35
C TYR A 232 -22.73 -0.55 8.70
N THR A 233 -23.97 -1.04 8.66
CA THR A 233 -24.69 -1.52 9.84
C THR A 233 -24.92 -3.01 9.70
N ILE A 234 -24.82 -3.80 10.79
CA ILE A 234 -25.24 -5.20 10.77
C ILE A 234 -26.67 -5.25 11.30
N GLN A 235 -27.56 -5.78 10.47
CA GLN A 235 -28.92 -6.11 10.85
C GLN A 235 -29.10 -7.64 10.88
N GLU A 236 -30.24 -8.12 11.42
CA GLU A 236 -30.54 -9.57 11.48
C GLU A 236 -30.46 -10.25 10.11
N ASP A 237 -30.75 -9.51 9.03
CA ASP A 237 -30.72 -9.98 7.64
C ASP A 237 -29.34 -9.87 6.96
N GLY A 238 -28.29 -9.39 7.68
CA GLY A 238 -26.95 -9.21 7.16
C GLY A 238 -26.46 -7.74 7.14
N PRO A 239 -25.29 -7.46 6.54
CA PRO A 239 -24.75 -6.12 6.47
C PRO A 239 -25.65 -5.23 5.59
N LYS A 240 -26.05 -4.08 6.14
CA LYS A 240 -26.79 -3.04 5.43
C LYS A 240 -25.91 -1.81 5.26
N VAL A 241 -25.98 -1.20 4.10
CA VAL A 241 -25.28 0.05 3.80
C VAL A 241 -26.23 1.22 4.05
N GLU A 242 -25.87 2.07 5.00
CA GLU A 242 -26.51 3.37 5.19
C GLU A 242 -25.67 4.45 4.53
N THR A 243 -26.33 5.41 3.88
CA THR A 243 -25.65 6.48 3.18
C THR A 243 -26.04 7.84 3.73
N ARG A 244 -25.07 8.73 3.82
CA ARG A 244 -25.28 10.17 4.05
C ARG A 244 -24.56 10.97 2.97
N ARG A 245 -24.97 12.21 2.76
CA ARG A 245 -24.32 13.10 1.79
C ARG A 245 -23.53 14.19 2.50
N VAL A 246 -22.34 14.49 1.97
CA VAL A 246 -21.49 15.60 2.39
C VAL A 246 -21.23 16.50 1.18
N GLN A 247 -21.00 17.78 1.41
CA GLN A 247 -20.60 18.71 0.35
C GLN A 247 -19.09 18.73 0.22
N VAL A 248 -18.59 18.63 -1.01
CA VAL A 248 -17.16 18.60 -1.34
C VAL A 248 -16.87 19.50 -2.53
N PRO A 249 -15.67 20.11 -2.61
CA PRO A 249 -15.21 20.74 -3.85
C PRO A 249 -14.99 19.66 -4.92
N MET A 250 -15.83 19.63 -5.94
CA MET A 250 -15.77 18.68 -7.04
C MET A 250 -15.10 19.35 -8.24
N MET A 251 -13.92 18.88 -8.60
CA MET A 251 -13.17 19.29 -9.78
C MET A 251 -13.78 18.62 -11.01
N THR A 252 -13.78 19.32 -12.14
CA THR A 252 -14.26 18.77 -13.42
C THR A 252 -13.29 19.05 -14.56
N ARG A 253 -13.17 18.06 -15.44
CA ARG A 253 -12.41 18.16 -16.69
C ARG A 253 -12.94 17.20 -17.74
N LYS A 254 -13.01 17.70 -18.97
CA LYS A 254 -13.31 16.91 -20.15
C LYS A 254 -12.07 16.83 -21.04
N ASP A 255 -11.50 15.64 -21.20
CA ASP A 255 -10.30 15.41 -22.04
C ASP A 255 -10.17 13.92 -22.42
N ASN A 256 -9.08 13.58 -23.15
CA ASN A 256 -8.75 12.20 -23.48
C ASN A 256 -7.95 11.55 -22.35
N PHE A 257 -8.57 10.62 -21.66
CA PHE A 257 -8.00 9.82 -20.56
C PHE A 257 -7.93 8.34 -20.95
N GLY A 258 -7.10 7.58 -20.27
CA GLY A 258 -7.21 6.13 -20.23
C GLY A 258 -8.50 5.77 -19.47
N TYR A 259 -9.39 5.05 -20.11
CA TYR A 259 -10.67 4.66 -19.53
C TYR A 259 -11.04 3.23 -19.91
N ALA A 260 -11.61 2.53 -18.97
CA ALA A 260 -12.27 1.24 -19.17
C ALA A 260 -13.44 1.11 -18.18
N GLU A 261 -14.33 0.19 -18.44
CA GLU A 261 -15.38 -0.20 -17.51
C GLU A 261 -15.70 -1.70 -17.64
N ASN A 262 -16.22 -2.26 -16.57
CA ASN A 262 -16.75 -3.61 -16.49
C ASN A 262 -18.07 -3.59 -15.69
N ASP A 263 -18.60 -4.75 -15.32
CA ASP A 263 -19.86 -4.85 -14.58
C ASP A 263 -19.76 -4.29 -13.15
N LEU A 264 -18.56 -4.25 -12.56
CA LEU A 264 -18.32 -3.85 -11.18
C LEU A 264 -17.92 -2.37 -11.04
N CYS A 265 -17.10 -1.86 -11.96
CA CYS A 265 -16.51 -0.52 -11.81
C CYS A 265 -16.20 0.17 -13.13
N GLN A 266 -16.07 1.49 -13.06
CA GLN A 266 -15.37 2.32 -14.02
C GLN A 266 -13.92 2.49 -13.58
N ILE A 267 -13.00 2.53 -14.56
CA ILE A 267 -11.54 2.62 -14.35
C ILE A 267 -11.04 3.84 -15.12
N LEU A 268 -10.40 4.76 -14.40
CA LEU A 268 -9.85 5.99 -14.98
C LEU A 268 -8.35 6.09 -14.73
N GLU A 269 -7.58 6.41 -15.77
CA GLU A 269 -6.16 6.74 -15.67
C GLU A 269 -5.98 8.26 -15.78
N LEU A 270 -5.42 8.87 -14.72
CA LEU A 270 -4.96 10.25 -14.69
C LEU A 270 -3.42 10.27 -14.73
N PRO A 271 -2.79 10.69 -15.84
CA PRO A 271 -1.34 10.71 -15.93
C PRO A 271 -0.76 11.92 -15.17
N TYR A 272 0.39 11.70 -14.51
CA TYR A 272 1.23 12.78 -14.01
C TYR A 272 2.16 13.31 -15.10
N THR A 273 2.69 14.54 -14.90
CA THR A 273 3.69 15.14 -15.77
C THR A 273 4.86 14.21 -16.01
N GLY A 274 5.33 14.11 -17.26
CA GLY A 274 6.37 13.18 -17.68
C GLY A 274 5.84 11.82 -18.17
N GLY A 275 4.61 11.45 -17.78
CA GLY A 275 3.92 10.26 -18.31
C GLY A 275 4.37 8.91 -17.73
N ASP A 276 5.42 8.89 -16.90
CA ASP A 276 5.92 7.66 -16.27
C ASP A 276 5.11 7.24 -15.02
N LEU A 277 4.41 8.19 -14.39
CA LEU A 277 3.48 7.90 -13.29
C LEU A 277 2.03 8.14 -13.70
N ARG A 278 1.13 7.36 -13.10
CA ARG A 278 -0.31 7.52 -13.23
C ARG A 278 -1.04 7.30 -11.90
N MET A 279 -2.14 8.03 -11.70
CA MET A 279 -3.17 7.61 -10.75
C MET A 279 -4.21 6.80 -11.51
N VAL A 280 -4.56 5.64 -10.99
CA VAL A 280 -5.68 4.84 -11.48
C VAL A 280 -6.77 4.87 -10.43
N ILE A 281 -7.99 5.21 -10.83
CA ILE A 281 -9.15 5.26 -9.93
C ILE A 281 -10.11 4.15 -10.33
N LEU A 282 -10.49 3.33 -9.35
CA LEU A 282 -11.50 2.28 -9.46
C LEU A 282 -12.77 2.77 -8.77
N LEU A 283 -13.76 3.19 -9.56
CA LEU A 283 -15.01 3.72 -9.07
C LEU A 283 -16.10 2.63 -9.17
N PRO A 284 -16.65 2.13 -8.06
CA PRO A 284 -17.68 1.10 -8.10
C PRO A 284 -18.94 1.61 -8.83
N LYS A 285 -19.65 0.73 -9.54
CA LYS A 285 -20.97 1.05 -10.11
C LYS A 285 -22.03 1.16 -9.01
N ASP A 286 -21.93 0.29 -8.01
CA ASP A 286 -22.74 0.35 -6.80
C ASP A 286 -22.35 1.51 -5.86
N PRO A 287 -23.22 1.91 -4.94
CA PRO A 287 -22.91 2.98 -3.99
C PRO A 287 -21.89 2.60 -2.92
N ASP A 288 -21.55 1.31 -2.80
CA ASP A 288 -20.56 0.79 -1.85
C ASP A 288 -19.36 0.11 -2.53
N LEU A 289 -18.35 -0.21 -1.73
CA LEU A 289 -17.10 -0.80 -2.20
C LEU A 289 -17.06 -2.34 -2.08
N ILE A 290 -18.05 -2.98 -1.46
CA ILE A 290 -17.95 -4.39 -1.02
C ILE A 290 -17.61 -5.32 -2.18
N GLN A 291 -18.40 -5.24 -3.27
CA GLN A 291 -18.18 -6.13 -4.41
C GLN A 291 -16.86 -5.85 -5.12
N LEU A 292 -16.49 -4.57 -5.26
CA LEU A 292 -15.22 -4.17 -5.84
C LEU A 292 -14.04 -4.68 -5.01
N GLU A 293 -14.07 -4.49 -3.69
CA GLU A 293 -13.00 -4.92 -2.76
C GLU A 293 -12.87 -6.44 -2.69
N GLN A 294 -13.98 -7.18 -2.76
CA GLN A 294 -13.96 -8.64 -2.83
C GLN A 294 -13.37 -9.17 -4.14
N ALA A 295 -13.66 -8.50 -5.26
CA ALA A 295 -13.15 -8.88 -6.57
C ALA A 295 -11.70 -8.44 -6.82
N LEU A 296 -11.17 -7.49 -6.02
CA LEU A 296 -9.84 -6.93 -6.21
C LEU A 296 -8.76 -7.96 -5.80
N THR A 297 -8.03 -8.46 -6.80
CA THR A 297 -6.84 -9.31 -6.69
C THR A 297 -5.75 -8.73 -7.59
N ALA A 298 -4.52 -9.21 -7.47
CA ALA A 298 -3.44 -8.80 -8.38
C ALA A 298 -3.78 -9.13 -9.85
N ASP A 299 -4.37 -10.28 -10.10
CA ASP A 299 -4.73 -10.73 -11.45
C ASP A 299 -5.90 -9.93 -12.02
N THR A 300 -6.98 -9.69 -11.24
CA THR A 300 -8.10 -8.85 -11.70
C THR A 300 -7.67 -7.40 -11.91
N LEU A 301 -6.80 -6.87 -11.06
CA LEU A 301 -6.22 -5.54 -11.26
C LEU A 301 -5.43 -5.47 -12.57
N ALA A 302 -4.56 -6.44 -12.84
CA ALA A 302 -3.78 -6.50 -14.08
C ALA A 302 -4.71 -6.60 -15.31
N GLU A 303 -5.75 -7.44 -15.25
CA GLU A 303 -6.75 -7.55 -16.29
C GLU A 303 -7.47 -6.21 -16.55
N TRP A 304 -7.94 -5.54 -15.49
CA TRP A 304 -8.63 -4.27 -15.60
C TRP A 304 -7.73 -3.17 -16.20
N LEU A 305 -6.47 -3.10 -15.76
CA LEU A 305 -5.51 -2.14 -16.30
C LEU A 305 -5.16 -2.39 -17.76
N SER A 306 -5.17 -3.65 -18.21
CA SER A 306 -4.92 -4.01 -19.62
C SER A 306 -6.02 -3.54 -20.58
N ARG A 307 -7.23 -3.31 -20.06
CA ARG A 307 -8.40 -2.84 -20.84
C ARG A 307 -8.42 -1.31 -21.02
N LEU A 308 -7.54 -0.58 -20.35
CA LEU A 308 -7.48 0.88 -20.47
C LEU A 308 -7.14 1.31 -21.91
N HIS A 309 -7.98 2.14 -22.48
CA HIS A 309 -7.75 2.75 -23.80
C HIS A 309 -8.09 4.23 -23.77
N ARG A 310 -7.40 5.03 -24.58
CA ARG A 310 -7.61 6.47 -24.63
C ARG A 310 -8.92 6.81 -25.31
N ARG A 311 -9.76 7.59 -24.61
CA ARG A 311 -11.00 8.16 -25.14
C ARG A 311 -11.35 9.44 -24.41
N GLU A 312 -12.21 10.24 -25.02
CA GLU A 312 -12.75 11.44 -24.37
C GLU A 312 -13.70 11.02 -23.23
N VAL A 313 -13.48 11.57 -22.03
CA VAL A 313 -14.25 11.30 -20.80
C VAL A 313 -14.51 12.61 -20.09
N GLU A 314 -15.71 12.80 -19.56
CA GLU A 314 -16.02 13.86 -18.63
C GLU A 314 -15.77 13.38 -17.21
N VAL A 315 -14.78 13.95 -16.52
CA VAL A 315 -14.31 13.53 -15.20
C VAL A 315 -14.79 14.50 -14.14
N TYR A 316 -15.34 13.96 -13.05
CA TYR A 316 -15.64 14.64 -11.81
C TYR A 316 -14.89 13.94 -10.68
N LEU A 317 -14.01 14.66 -9.99
CA LEU A 317 -13.15 14.13 -8.92
C LEU A 317 -13.17 15.09 -7.73
N PRO A 318 -13.48 14.65 -6.50
CA PRO A 318 -13.44 15.54 -5.34
C PRO A 318 -11.99 15.92 -5.00
N ARG A 319 -11.78 17.14 -4.48
CA ARG A 319 -10.57 17.43 -3.72
C ARG A 319 -10.57 16.64 -2.44
N PHE A 320 -9.41 16.13 -2.03
CA PHE A 320 -9.25 15.50 -0.72
C PHE A 320 -7.84 15.68 -0.19
N THR A 321 -7.73 15.74 1.12
CA THR A 321 -6.45 15.81 1.83
C THR A 321 -6.59 15.05 3.12
N PHE A 322 -5.73 14.05 3.35
CA PHE A 322 -5.68 13.36 4.64
C PHE A 322 -4.33 12.71 4.89
N THR A 323 -4.08 12.42 6.16
CA THR A 323 -2.96 11.61 6.61
C THR A 323 -3.50 10.26 7.09
N TRP A 324 -2.82 9.18 6.76
CA TRP A 324 -3.15 7.86 7.27
C TRP A 324 -1.97 7.28 8.01
N GLN A 325 -2.22 6.72 9.19
CA GLN A 325 -1.21 6.12 10.06
C GLN A 325 -1.69 4.78 10.58
N SER A 326 -0.80 3.79 10.62
CA SER A 326 -1.10 2.48 11.19
C SER A 326 0.14 1.84 11.82
N GLU A 327 -0.08 1.12 12.90
CA GLU A 327 0.80 0.06 13.39
C GLU A 327 0.50 -1.21 12.59
N LEU A 328 1.47 -1.66 11.81
CA LEU A 328 1.26 -2.76 10.85
C LEU A 328 1.44 -4.16 11.45
N LYS A 329 1.95 -4.27 12.69
CA LYS A 329 2.17 -5.57 13.34
C LYS A 329 0.92 -6.47 13.33
N PRO A 330 -0.29 -6.00 13.72
CA PRO A 330 -1.47 -6.88 13.72
C PRO A 330 -1.80 -7.43 12.33
N VAL A 331 -1.73 -6.60 11.30
CA VAL A 331 -2.04 -7.02 9.94
C VAL A 331 -0.96 -7.92 9.35
N LEU A 332 0.32 -7.68 9.62
CA LEU A 332 1.41 -8.53 9.17
C LEU A 332 1.36 -9.91 9.85
N ILE A 333 0.97 -9.98 11.12
CA ILE A 333 0.69 -11.25 11.80
C ILE A 333 -0.49 -11.97 11.14
N ALA A 334 -1.57 -11.27 10.82
CA ALA A 334 -2.73 -11.86 10.14
C ALA A 334 -2.37 -12.38 8.72
N LEU A 335 -1.40 -11.75 8.04
CA LEU A 335 -0.86 -12.22 6.77
C LEU A 335 0.14 -13.38 6.91
N GLY A 336 0.50 -13.79 8.15
CA GLY A 336 1.35 -14.96 8.40
C GLY A 336 2.73 -14.68 9.00
N LEU A 337 3.16 -13.42 9.14
CA LEU A 337 4.45 -13.08 9.74
C LEU A 337 4.36 -13.10 11.27
N THR A 338 4.21 -14.28 11.86
CA THR A 338 4.00 -14.46 13.31
C THR A 338 5.31 -14.49 14.09
N ASP A 339 6.27 -15.32 13.65
CA ASP A 339 7.54 -15.54 14.35
C ASP A 339 8.37 -14.27 14.41
N GLY A 340 8.36 -13.46 13.34
CA GLY A 340 9.11 -12.21 13.27
C GLY A 340 8.80 -11.23 14.42
N PHE A 341 7.60 -11.34 15.03
CA PHE A 341 7.15 -10.51 16.14
C PHE A 341 7.22 -11.21 17.50
N SER A 342 7.86 -12.36 17.60
CA SER A 342 7.94 -13.18 18.81
C SER A 342 9.38 -13.48 19.20
N MET A 343 9.58 -14.07 20.38
CA MET A 343 10.90 -14.49 20.86
C MET A 343 11.47 -15.69 20.06
N THR A 344 10.69 -16.31 19.19
CA THR A 344 11.13 -17.39 18.28
C THR A 344 11.72 -16.84 16.97
N ALA A 345 11.72 -15.52 16.78
CA ALA A 345 12.27 -14.89 15.61
C ALA A 345 13.74 -15.25 15.38
N ASP A 346 14.09 -15.55 14.15
CA ASP A 346 15.47 -15.75 13.74
C ASP A 346 15.94 -14.62 12.82
N PHE A 347 16.45 -13.57 13.44
CA PHE A 347 17.13 -12.45 12.77
C PHE A 347 18.65 -12.53 12.95
N SER A 348 19.19 -13.75 13.05
CA SER A 348 20.62 -13.96 13.26
C SER A 348 21.50 -13.37 12.14
N GLY A 349 20.94 -13.14 10.96
CA GLY A 349 21.64 -12.41 9.90
C GLY A 349 21.89 -10.94 10.23
N ILE A 350 21.11 -10.30 11.12
CA ILE A 350 21.30 -8.89 11.51
C ILE A 350 22.45 -8.74 12.49
N THR A 351 22.56 -9.61 13.51
CA THR A 351 23.48 -9.44 14.65
C THR A 351 24.41 -10.61 14.89
N GLY A 352 24.17 -11.76 14.24
CA GLY A 352 24.83 -13.03 14.56
C GLY A 352 24.14 -13.83 15.68
N GLY A 353 23.20 -13.24 16.42
CA GLY A 353 22.43 -13.87 17.52
C GLY A 353 20.95 -13.99 17.18
N LYS A 354 20.20 -14.70 18.07
CA LYS A 354 18.73 -14.89 17.96
C LYS A 354 17.97 -14.13 19.06
N ASP A 355 18.46 -12.98 19.44
CA ASP A 355 17.94 -12.16 20.53
C ASP A 355 17.09 -10.97 20.05
N LEU A 356 16.91 -10.84 18.73
CA LEU A 356 16.10 -9.81 18.11
C LEU A 356 14.71 -10.33 17.67
N PHE A 357 13.71 -9.49 17.87
CA PHE A 357 12.39 -9.62 17.25
C PHE A 357 11.83 -8.24 16.92
N LEU A 358 10.95 -8.17 15.92
CA LEU A 358 10.23 -6.95 15.57
C LEU A 358 9.28 -6.56 16.70
N THR A 359 9.43 -5.36 17.23
CA THR A 359 8.49 -4.83 18.22
C THR A 359 7.36 -4.09 17.53
N ASN A 360 7.69 -3.14 16.66
CA ASN A 360 6.75 -2.27 15.96
C ASN A 360 7.13 -2.12 14.49
N VAL A 361 6.11 -2.01 13.64
CA VAL A 361 6.23 -1.60 12.23
C VAL A 361 5.25 -0.46 12.00
N LEU A 362 5.77 0.76 11.98
CA LEU A 362 4.97 1.98 11.92
C LEU A 362 4.99 2.57 10.52
N HIS A 363 3.80 2.76 9.95
CA HIS A 363 3.63 3.39 8.66
C HIS A 363 2.77 4.65 8.76
N LYS A 364 3.21 5.70 8.07
CA LYS A 364 2.44 6.94 7.92
C LYS A 364 2.62 7.51 6.54
N ALA A 365 1.52 7.87 5.89
CA ALA A 365 1.51 8.46 4.56
C ALA A 365 0.54 9.65 4.50
N PHE A 366 0.90 10.65 3.71
CA PHE A 366 0.12 11.85 3.47
C PHE A 366 -0.26 11.93 1.99
N VAL A 367 -1.51 12.28 1.71
CA VAL A 367 -2.02 12.54 0.37
C VAL A 367 -2.82 13.83 0.33
N LYS A 368 -2.60 14.61 -0.72
CA LYS A 368 -3.41 15.78 -1.07
C LYS A 368 -3.64 15.74 -2.57
N VAL A 369 -4.89 15.78 -2.99
CA VAL A 369 -5.32 15.81 -4.39
C VAL A 369 -6.13 17.07 -4.63
N ASP A 370 -5.67 17.88 -5.56
CA ASP A 370 -6.31 19.11 -6.02
C ASP A 370 -6.23 19.28 -7.55
N GLU A 371 -6.60 20.44 -8.07
CA GLU A 371 -6.66 20.70 -9.52
C GLU A 371 -5.35 20.56 -10.23
N GLU A 372 -4.25 20.82 -9.56
CA GLU A 372 -2.93 20.83 -10.17
C GLU A 372 -2.25 19.47 -10.15
N GLY A 373 -2.66 18.62 -9.21
CA GLY A 373 -2.05 17.32 -9.02
C GLY A 373 -2.23 16.76 -7.62
N THR A 374 -1.25 15.99 -7.24
CA THR A 374 -1.01 15.64 -5.87
C THR A 374 0.03 16.61 -5.34
N GLU A 375 -0.42 17.63 -4.63
CA GLU A 375 0.32 18.79 -4.07
C GLU A 375 1.19 19.59 -5.05
N ALA A 376 0.60 20.57 -5.82
CA ALA A 376 1.31 21.45 -6.76
C ALA A 376 0.70 22.86 -6.92
N ALA A 377 1.45 23.79 -7.54
CA ALA A 377 1.07 25.19 -7.82
C ALA A 377 0.97 25.51 -9.33
N ALA A 378 0.04 26.39 -9.70
CA ALA A 378 -0.68 26.56 -10.97
C ALA A 378 0.03 26.73 -12.31
N ALA A 379 -0.63 26.27 -13.42
CA ALA A 379 -0.50 26.83 -14.78
C ALA A 379 -1.73 26.51 -15.66
N THR A 380 -2.13 27.46 -16.52
CA THR A 380 -3.37 27.46 -17.32
C THR A 380 -3.12 27.24 -18.82
N GLY A 381 -3.98 26.45 -19.50
CA GLY A 381 -4.00 26.36 -20.97
C GLY A 381 -5.35 25.85 -21.50
N ALA A 382 -5.94 26.57 -22.49
CA ALA A 382 -7.22 26.26 -23.11
C ALA A 382 -7.07 25.67 -24.52
N VAL A 383 -7.88 24.65 -24.90
CA VAL A 383 -7.91 24.03 -26.23
C VAL A 383 -9.35 23.99 -26.77
N MET A 384 -9.56 24.49 -28.01
CA MET A 384 -10.84 24.42 -28.73
C MET A 384 -10.95 23.14 -29.58
N LYS A 385 -12.13 22.53 -29.67
CA LYS A 385 -12.43 21.33 -30.48
C LYS A 385 -13.63 21.53 -31.42
N LEU A 386 -13.56 20.85 -32.57
CA LEU A 386 -14.61 20.73 -33.58
C LEU A 386 -15.61 19.63 -33.21
N VAL A 387 -16.89 19.83 -33.55
CA VAL A 387 -18.01 18.93 -33.20
C VAL A 387 -18.23 17.90 -34.30
N SER A 388 -18.21 16.61 -33.94
CA SER A 388 -18.75 15.51 -34.76
C SER A 388 -19.76 14.68 -33.92
N ILE A 389 -20.70 14.03 -34.58
CA ILE A 389 -21.70 13.17 -33.92
C ILE A 389 -20.96 11.96 -33.34
N GLN A 390 -20.81 11.92 -32.02
CA GLN A 390 -20.11 10.84 -31.30
C GLN A 390 -21.10 10.05 -30.45
N ALA A 391 -20.76 8.77 -30.16
CA ALA A 391 -21.40 7.98 -29.13
C ALA A 391 -21.47 8.75 -27.80
N PRO A 392 -22.45 8.48 -26.91
CA PRO A 392 -22.54 9.17 -25.63
C PRO A 392 -21.20 9.20 -24.91
N LEU A 393 -20.76 10.41 -24.52
CA LEU A 393 -19.53 10.60 -23.80
C LEU A 393 -19.61 9.91 -22.44
N PRO A 394 -18.66 9.03 -22.07
CA PRO A 394 -18.68 8.46 -20.73
C PRO A 394 -18.43 9.55 -19.70
N VAL A 395 -19.22 9.48 -18.63
CA VAL A 395 -19.08 10.34 -17.45
C VAL A 395 -18.47 9.50 -16.33
N PHE A 396 -17.31 9.92 -15.86
CA PHE A 396 -16.66 9.36 -14.67
C PHE A 396 -16.89 10.32 -13.50
N ARG A 397 -17.83 9.98 -12.62
CA ARG A 397 -18.22 10.85 -11.51
C ARG A 397 -17.93 10.17 -10.16
N ALA A 398 -16.81 10.56 -9.55
CA ALA A 398 -16.38 10.06 -8.25
C ALA A 398 -17.11 10.80 -7.10
N ASP A 399 -18.43 10.64 -7.01
CA ASP A 399 -19.32 11.22 -6.00
C ASP A 399 -19.73 10.22 -4.90
N LYS A 400 -19.00 9.14 -4.77
CA LYS A 400 -19.15 8.04 -3.80
C LYS A 400 -17.81 7.39 -3.52
N PRO A 401 -17.67 6.51 -2.51
CA PRO A 401 -16.41 5.87 -2.17
C PRO A 401 -15.72 5.20 -3.35
N PHE A 402 -14.41 5.36 -3.45
CA PHE A 402 -13.60 4.77 -4.52
C PHE A 402 -12.22 4.34 -4.01
N VAL A 403 -11.60 3.41 -4.73
CA VAL A 403 -10.21 2.99 -4.55
C VAL A 403 -9.33 3.67 -5.59
N PHE A 404 -8.11 4.04 -5.23
CA PHE A 404 -7.15 4.57 -6.18
C PHE A 404 -5.74 4.00 -5.94
N LEU A 405 -4.95 4.01 -6.98
CA LEU A 405 -3.56 3.57 -6.99
C LEU A 405 -2.70 4.67 -7.61
N ILE A 406 -1.47 4.84 -7.11
CA ILE A 406 -0.42 5.57 -7.83
C ILE A 406 0.61 4.56 -8.29
N GLN A 407 0.86 4.50 -9.59
CA GLN A 407 1.66 3.43 -10.20
C GLN A 407 2.74 3.99 -11.12
N ASP A 408 3.94 3.42 -11.04
CA ASP A 408 5.00 3.58 -12.05
C ASP A 408 4.64 2.74 -13.28
N LYS A 409 4.35 3.40 -14.40
CA LYS A 409 3.92 2.72 -15.64
C LYS A 409 4.99 1.82 -16.24
N PRO A 410 6.26 2.25 -16.32
CA PRO A 410 7.30 1.45 -16.95
C PRO A 410 7.52 0.08 -16.28
N THR A 411 7.44 0.01 -14.95
CA THR A 411 7.65 -1.24 -14.21
C THR A 411 6.36 -1.92 -13.77
N GLY A 412 5.25 -1.17 -13.72
CA GLY A 412 4.00 -1.63 -13.12
C GLY A 412 3.97 -1.57 -11.60
N THR A 413 4.99 -1.00 -10.95
CA THR A 413 5.08 -0.92 -9.49
C THR A 413 3.97 -0.08 -8.89
N VAL A 414 3.21 -0.63 -7.96
CA VAL A 414 2.21 0.09 -7.17
C VAL A 414 2.91 0.83 -6.04
N LEU A 415 3.04 2.15 -6.18
CA LEU A 415 3.70 3.00 -5.20
C LEU A 415 2.78 3.32 -4.02
N PHE A 416 1.50 3.59 -4.31
CA PHE A 416 0.48 3.87 -3.29
C PHE A 416 -0.84 3.19 -3.62
N VAL A 417 -1.57 2.86 -2.56
CA VAL A 417 -2.97 2.43 -2.61
C VAL A 417 -3.76 3.30 -1.65
N GLY A 418 -4.93 3.75 -2.08
CA GLY A 418 -5.81 4.54 -1.24
C GLY A 418 -7.28 4.20 -1.44
N ARG A 419 -8.07 4.49 -0.42
CA ARG A 419 -9.53 4.50 -0.43
C ARG A 419 -10.00 5.86 0.05
N VAL A 420 -10.82 6.53 -0.74
CA VAL A 420 -11.52 7.74 -0.34
C VAL A 420 -12.95 7.33 0.00
N ALA A 421 -13.25 7.30 1.28
CA ALA A 421 -14.57 6.99 1.79
C ALA A 421 -15.34 8.26 2.20
N ASP A 422 -14.62 9.26 2.71
CA ASP A 422 -15.15 10.58 3.06
C ASP A 422 -14.07 11.65 2.75
N PRO A 423 -14.19 12.43 1.68
CA PRO A 423 -13.21 13.45 1.30
C PRO A 423 -13.09 14.61 2.29
N THR A 424 -14.05 14.76 3.22
CA THR A 424 -14.08 15.84 4.21
C THR A 424 -13.29 15.52 5.47
N LYS A 425 -12.80 14.28 5.60
CA LYS A 425 -12.04 13.82 6.78
C LYS A 425 -10.55 14.06 6.57
N GLU A 426 -10.00 15.01 7.31
CA GLU A 426 -8.56 15.15 7.56
C GLU A 426 -8.22 14.26 8.77
N GLN A 427 -7.59 13.12 8.55
CA GLN A 427 -7.20 12.19 9.64
C GLN A 427 -5.84 12.55 10.19
#